data_573176d0aee69959ac4b9f9772e972fe
#
_entry.id   573176d0aee69959ac4b9f9772e972fe
#
_cell.length_a   1.000
_cell.length_b   1.000
_cell.length_c   1.000
_cell.angle_alpha   90.00
_cell.angle_beta   90.00
_cell.angle_gamma   90.00
#
_symmetry.space_group_name_H-M   'P 1'
#
loop_
_entity.id
_entity.type
_entity.pdbx_description
1 polymer ?
#
loop_
_entity_poly.entity_id
_entity_poly.type
_entity_poly.pdbx_seq_one_letter_code
_entity_poly.pdbx_strand_id
1 'polypeptide(L)'
;IAQGNYLFTIAACHECHTPLEKGKFDESFAMAGGREFKIPGGTLHSANITPDKQTGIGNWTREMFVERFTQYRDSANAHRPVNPGELQTIMPWTMYATMKDQDLNNIYSYIRTLAPIRHEVVKFQASAK
;
A
#
# COMPACT_ATOMS: atom_id res chain seq x y z
N ILE A 1 4.44 -1.74 -18.75
CA ILE A 1 5.37 -2.10 -17.66
C ILE A 1 6.36 -0.96 -17.38
N ALA A 2 6.99 -0.41 -18.42
CA ALA A 2 7.94 0.69 -18.23
C ALA A 2 7.26 1.94 -17.64
N GLN A 3 6.08 2.29 -18.15
CA GLN A 3 5.30 3.40 -17.62
C GLN A 3 4.86 3.13 -16.18
N GLY A 4 4.48 1.89 -15.89
CA GLY A 4 4.11 1.48 -14.55
C GLY A 4 5.28 1.61 -13.57
N ASN A 5 6.48 1.24 -13.98
CA ASN A 5 7.67 1.40 -13.17
C ASN A 5 7.94 2.88 -12.84
N TYR A 6 7.83 3.74 -13.85
CA TYR A 6 8.01 5.18 -13.65
C TYR A 6 7.01 5.73 -12.63
N LEU A 7 5.72 5.41 -12.83
CA LEU A 7 4.66 5.88 -11.94
C LEU A 7 4.80 5.31 -10.52
N PHE A 8 5.14 4.02 -10.41
CA PHE A 8 5.37 3.36 -9.14
C PHE A 8 6.49 4.05 -8.36
N THR A 9 7.55 4.43 -9.06
CA THR A 9 8.70 5.09 -8.46
C THR A 9 8.35 6.49 -7.95
N ILE A 10 7.70 7.31 -8.77
CA ILE A 10 7.35 8.68 -8.36
C ILE A 10 6.23 8.71 -7.33
N ALA A 11 5.38 7.68 -7.27
CA ALA A 11 4.36 7.55 -6.23
C ALA A 11 4.95 7.07 -4.89
N ALA A 12 6.23 6.76 -4.84
CA ALA A 12 6.97 6.38 -3.64
C ALA A 12 6.46 5.07 -2.99
N CYS A 13 5.97 4.14 -3.79
CA CYS A 13 5.46 2.87 -3.27
C CYS A 13 6.54 2.10 -2.51
N HIS A 14 7.76 2.06 -3.06
CA HIS A 14 8.89 1.36 -2.44
C HIS A 14 9.21 1.90 -1.05
N GLU A 15 9.24 3.22 -0.89
CA GLU A 15 9.66 3.86 0.35
C GLU A 15 8.74 3.50 1.52
N CYS A 16 7.45 3.35 1.27
CA CYS A 16 6.48 3.02 2.32
C CYS A 16 6.27 1.52 2.47
N HIS A 17 6.36 0.75 1.39
CA HIS A 17 6.02 -0.67 1.40
C HIS A 17 7.23 -1.61 1.49
N THR A 18 8.41 -1.09 1.75
CA THR A 18 9.61 -1.89 2.02
C THR A 18 10.06 -1.69 3.46
N PRO A 19 10.35 -2.77 4.21
CA PRO A 19 10.77 -2.62 5.60
C PRO A 19 12.02 -1.76 5.74
N LEU A 20 12.02 -0.92 6.75
CA LEU A 20 13.14 -0.03 7.05
C LEU A 20 13.68 -0.39 8.43
N GLU A 21 14.97 -0.73 8.49
CA GLU A 21 15.67 -1.05 9.73
C GLU A 21 16.95 -0.24 9.83
N LYS A 22 17.13 0.45 10.95
CA LYS A 22 18.35 1.23 11.23
C LYS A 22 18.71 2.18 10.09
N GLY A 23 17.70 2.81 9.48
CA GLY A 23 17.88 3.76 8.39
C GLY A 23 18.15 3.14 7.03
N LYS A 24 18.02 1.82 6.89
CA LYS A 24 18.24 1.12 5.61
C LYS A 24 17.04 0.28 5.25
N PHE A 25 16.68 0.31 3.96
CA PHE A 25 15.63 -0.57 3.43
C PHE A 25 16.13 -2.01 3.33
N ASP A 26 15.29 -2.93 3.76
CA ASP A 26 15.57 -4.36 3.58
C ASP A 26 15.07 -4.81 2.21
N GLU A 27 15.97 -4.80 1.22
CA GLU A 27 15.62 -5.12 -0.16
C GLU A 27 15.27 -6.60 -0.36
N SER A 28 15.60 -7.48 0.59
CA SER A 28 15.15 -8.87 0.54
C SER A 28 13.65 -8.99 0.77
N PHE A 29 13.02 -7.97 1.36
CA PHE A 29 11.58 -7.85 1.54
C PHE A 29 11.01 -6.66 0.75
N ALA A 30 11.60 -6.35 -0.39
CA ALA A 30 11.17 -5.22 -1.22
C ALA A 30 9.68 -5.32 -1.53
N MET A 31 8.93 -4.26 -1.22
CA MET A 31 7.49 -4.13 -1.40
C MET A 31 6.65 -5.15 -0.59
N ALA A 32 7.26 -5.93 0.28
CA ALA A 32 6.54 -6.91 1.10
C ALA A 32 5.86 -6.30 2.33
N GLY A 33 5.98 -5.01 2.52
CA GLY A 33 5.35 -4.30 3.63
C GLY A 33 6.09 -4.48 4.94
N GLY A 34 5.45 -4.02 6.03
CA GLY A 34 6.00 -4.15 7.36
C GLY A 34 6.78 -2.95 7.86
N ARG A 35 6.91 -1.89 7.06
CA ARG A 35 7.51 -0.66 7.57
C ARG A 35 6.62 -0.05 8.65
N GLU A 36 7.20 0.25 9.80
CA GLU A 36 6.49 0.75 10.96
C GLU A 36 6.27 2.25 10.87
N PHE A 37 5.05 2.68 11.19
CA PHE A 37 4.69 4.09 11.33
C PHE A 37 3.93 4.27 12.63
N LYS A 38 4.46 5.08 13.53
CA LYS A 38 3.79 5.41 14.79
C LYS A 38 2.89 6.62 14.57
N ILE A 39 1.62 6.45 14.92
CA ILE A 39 0.61 7.50 14.78
C ILE A 39 -0.17 7.65 16.07
N PRO A 40 -0.90 8.76 16.27
CA PRO A 40 -1.82 8.86 17.40
C PRO A 40 -2.82 7.70 17.36
N GLY A 41 -2.94 6.98 18.47
CA GLY A 41 -3.86 5.86 18.61
C GLY A 41 -3.30 4.49 18.24
N GLY A 42 -2.08 4.39 17.73
CA GLY A 42 -1.52 3.08 17.44
C GLY A 42 -0.28 3.08 16.59
N THR A 43 0.03 1.89 16.06
CA THR A 43 1.15 1.66 15.19
C THR A 43 0.64 1.05 13.88
N LEU A 44 1.04 1.63 12.76
CA LEU A 44 0.76 1.10 11.44
C LEU A 44 1.97 0.34 10.90
N HIS A 45 1.68 -0.72 10.15
CA HIS A 45 2.68 -1.38 9.32
C HIS A 45 2.16 -1.40 7.89
N SER A 46 3.01 -1.04 6.94
CA SER A 46 2.61 -1.01 5.54
C SER A 46 2.28 -2.40 5.02
N ALA A 47 1.32 -2.49 4.09
CA ALA A 47 0.85 -3.76 3.55
C ALA A 47 1.86 -4.37 2.58
N ASN A 48 1.82 -5.70 2.47
CA ASN A 48 2.56 -6.43 1.43
C ASN A 48 1.85 -6.22 0.09
N ILE A 49 2.52 -5.55 -0.84
CA ILE A 49 1.99 -5.29 -2.19
C ILE A 49 2.65 -6.14 -3.27
N THR A 50 3.46 -7.13 -2.88
CA THR A 50 4.00 -8.09 -3.85
C THR A 50 2.90 -8.99 -4.38
N PRO A 51 3.11 -9.66 -5.54
CA PRO A 51 2.10 -10.57 -6.09
C PRO A 51 2.05 -11.93 -5.39
N ASP A 52 2.42 -12.01 -4.12
CA ASP A 52 2.24 -13.21 -3.31
C ASP A 52 0.74 -13.44 -3.05
N LYS A 53 0.28 -14.66 -3.33
CA LYS A 53 -1.16 -14.95 -3.28
C LYS A 53 -1.70 -15.06 -1.87
N GLN A 54 -0.88 -15.41 -0.89
CA GLN A 54 -1.32 -15.62 0.48
C GLN A 54 -1.23 -14.37 1.34
N THR A 55 -0.15 -13.61 1.19
CA THR A 55 0.13 -12.48 2.09
C THR A 55 0.17 -11.13 1.38
N GLY A 56 0.20 -11.12 0.06
CA GLY A 56 0.24 -9.90 -0.75
C GLY A 56 -1.03 -9.70 -1.57
N ILE A 57 -0.87 -9.09 -2.73
CA ILE A 57 -2.00 -8.77 -3.61
C ILE A 57 -2.07 -9.69 -4.84
N GLY A 58 -1.49 -10.89 -4.75
CA GLY A 58 -1.43 -11.83 -5.86
C GLY A 58 -2.80 -12.28 -6.38
N ASN A 59 -3.82 -12.27 -5.54
CA ASN A 59 -5.19 -12.63 -5.93
C ASN A 59 -6.05 -11.43 -6.36
N TRP A 60 -5.50 -10.23 -6.31
CA TRP A 60 -6.23 -9.04 -6.74
C TRP A 60 -6.30 -8.99 -8.26
N THR A 61 -7.49 -8.70 -8.77
CA THR A 61 -7.65 -8.40 -10.19
C THR A 61 -7.23 -6.96 -10.48
N ARG A 62 -7.06 -6.64 -11.76
CA ARG A 62 -6.77 -5.27 -12.20
C ARG A 62 -7.86 -4.31 -11.71
N GLU A 63 -9.12 -4.72 -11.84
CA GLU A 63 -10.27 -3.91 -11.43
C GLU A 63 -10.26 -3.65 -9.92
N MET A 64 -9.96 -4.67 -9.12
CA MET A 64 -9.86 -4.53 -7.66
C MET A 64 -8.77 -3.54 -7.28
N PHE A 65 -7.61 -3.62 -7.93
CA PHE A 65 -6.51 -2.72 -7.65
C PHE A 65 -6.87 -1.26 -7.98
N VAL A 66 -7.42 -1.02 -9.15
CA VAL A 66 -7.80 0.33 -9.59
C VAL A 66 -8.88 0.88 -8.67
N GLU A 67 -9.91 0.10 -8.36
CA GLU A 67 -11.02 0.54 -7.50
C GLU A 67 -10.55 0.86 -6.07
N ARG A 68 -9.53 0.17 -5.59
CA ARG A 68 -8.98 0.44 -4.25
C ARG A 68 -8.54 1.89 -4.10
N PHE A 69 -8.11 2.52 -5.18
CA PHE A 69 -7.76 3.94 -5.19
C PHE A 69 -8.92 4.82 -5.61
N THR A 70 -9.62 4.46 -6.68
CA THR A 70 -10.63 5.35 -7.28
C THR A 70 -11.87 5.51 -6.40
N GLN A 71 -12.14 4.58 -5.48
CA GLN A 71 -13.24 4.73 -4.52
C GLN A 71 -13.14 6.02 -3.70
N TYR A 72 -11.94 6.54 -3.51
CA TYR A 72 -11.70 7.77 -2.76
C TYR A 72 -11.97 9.04 -3.56
N ARG A 73 -12.40 8.92 -4.81
CA ARG A 73 -12.96 10.03 -5.58
C ARG A 73 -14.32 10.46 -5.02
N ASP A 74 -15.01 9.54 -4.34
CA ASP A 74 -16.24 9.82 -3.62
C ASP A 74 -15.89 10.47 -2.27
N SER A 75 -16.42 11.67 -2.03
CA SER A 75 -16.11 12.43 -0.82
C SER A 75 -16.53 11.70 0.46
N ALA A 76 -17.57 10.86 0.41
CA ALA A 76 -17.98 10.06 1.57
C ALA A 76 -16.90 9.06 1.99
N ASN A 77 -16.16 8.48 1.04
CA ASN A 77 -15.05 7.59 1.33
C ASN A 77 -13.80 8.37 1.73
N ALA A 78 -13.55 9.51 1.07
CA ALA A 78 -12.36 10.32 1.30
C ALA A 78 -12.30 10.92 2.72
N HIS A 79 -13.47 11.22 3.30
CA HIS A 79 -13.57 11.89 4.60
C HIS A 79 -14.20 11.00 5.67
N ARG A 80 -14.15 9.70 5.48
CA ARG A 80 -14.71 8.74 6.44
C ARG A 80 -13.99 8.84 7.78
N PRO A 81 -14.69 9.12 8.88
CA PRO A 81 -14.07 9.17 10.20
C PRO A 81 -13.61 7.79 10.65
N VAL A 82 -12.51 7.76 11.40
CA VAL A 82 -11.97 6.53 11.99
C VAL A 82 -12.16 6.61 13.49
N ASN A 83 -12.87 5.64 14.04
CA ASN A 83 -13.10 5.55 15.49
C ASN A 83 -11.87 4.98 16.19
N PRO A 84 -11.71 5.25 17.50
CA PRO A 84 -10.61 4.66 18.25
C PRO A 84 -10.61 3.13 18.15
N GLY A 85 -9.43 2.55 17.88
CA GLY A 85 -9.28 1.11 17.74
C GLY A 85 -9.54 0.56 16.34
N GLU A 86 -10.12 1.34 15.44
CA GLU A 86 -10.29 0.94 14.05
C GLU A 86 -9.00 1.06 13.26
N LEU A 87 -8.90 0.30 12.17
CA LEU A 87 -7.79 0.39 11.24
C LEU A 87 -7.66 1.80 10.70
N GLN A 88 -6.49 2.41 10.92
CA GLN A 88 -6.14 3.70 10.36
C GLN A 88 -5.12 3.53 9.24
N THR A 89 -4.97 4.54 8.42
CA THR A 89 -3.97 4.52 7.35
C THR A 89 -3.42 5.92 7.12
N ILE A 90 -2.12 5.99 6.80
CA ILE A 90 -1.47 7.23 6.36
C ILE A 90 -1.22 7.20 4.85
N MET A 91 -1.62 6.14 4.17
CA MET A 91 -1.50 6.08 2.73
C MET A 91 -2.32 7.19 2.09
N PRO A 92 -1.74 8.00 1.19
CA PRO A 92 -2.44 9.16 0.63
C PRO A 92 -3.46 8.76 -0.45
N TRP A 93 -4.49 8.04 -0.04
CA TRP A 93 -5.50 7.50 -0.95
C TRP A 93 -6.15 8.58 -1.82
N THR A 94 -6.49 9.73 -1.21
CA THR A 94 -7.15 10.81 -1.95
C THR A 94 -6.27 11.41 -3.03
N MET A 95 -4.96 11.44 -2.80
CA MET A 95 -3.99 11.90 -3.79
C MET A 95 -3.91 10.92 -4.96
N TYR A 96 -3.77 9.63 -4.66
CA TYR A 96 -3.67 8.60 -5.69
C TYR A 96 -4.99 8.42 -6.45
N ALA A 97 -6.12 8.70 -5.82
CA ALA A 97 -7.43 8.63 -6.47
C ALA A 97 -7.56 9.59 -7.65
N THR A 98 -6.75 10.66 -7.68
CA THR A 98 -6.76 11.62 -8.79
C THR A 98 -6.01 11.12 -10.02
N MET A 99 -5.26 10.03 -9.90
CA MET A 99 -4.57 9.43 -11.04
C MET A 99 -5.57 8.88 -12.04
N LYS A 100 -5.20 8.93 -13.32
CA LYS A 100 -6.03 8.32 -14.37
C LYS A 100 -6.09 6.81 -14.20
N ASP A 101 -7.21 6.21 -14.57
CA ASP A 101 -7.36 4.75 -14.52
C ASP A 101 -6.23 4.04 -15.27
N GLN A 102 -5.83 4.58 -16.43
CA GLN A 102 -4.74 4.00 -17.21
C GLN A 102 -3.42 4.00 -16.43
N ASP A 103 -3.14 5.05 -15.67
CA ASP A 103 -1.93 5.12 -14.86
C ASP A 103 -1.94 4.08 -13.74
N LEU A 104 -3.08 3.93 -13.06
CA LEU A 104 -3.25 2.89 -12.04
C LEU A 104 -3.13 1.49 -12.64
N ASN A 105 -3.70 1.28 -13.83
CA ASN A 105 -3.56 0.03 -14.58
C ASN A 105 -2.09 -0.28 -14.88
N ASN A 106 -1.32 0.73 -15.27
CA ASN A 106 0.10 0.56 -15.58
C ASN A 106 0.91 0.21 -14.32
N ILE A 107 0.58 0.81 -13.18
CA ILE A 107 1.21 0.46 -11.91
C ILE A 107 0.91 -1.00 -11.56
N TYR A 108 -0.34 -1.43 -11.73
CA TYR A 108 -0.72 -2.81 -11.48
C TYR A 108 0.09 -3.78 -12.36
N SER A 109 0.22 -3.46 -13.64
CA SER A 109 1.01 -4.29 -14.56
C SER A 109 2.46 -4.42 -14.11
N TYR A 110 3.04 -3.32 -13.62
CA TYR A 110 4.41 -3.35 -13.09
C TYR A 110 4.50 -4.21 -11.82
N ILE A 111 3.56 -4.04 -10.88
CA ILE A 111 3.55 -4.80 -9.63
C ILE A 111 3.50 -6.30 -9.91
N ARG A 112 2.76 -6.72 -10.94
CA ARG A 112 2.69 -8.14 -11.31
C ARG A 112 4.03 -8.71 -11.75
N THR A 113 5.00 -7.87 -12.10
CA THR A 113 6.36 -8.32 -12.45
C THR A 113 7.30 -8.45 -11.26
N LEU A 114 6.89 -7.97 -10.09
CA LEU A 114 7.72 -8.04 -8.89
C LEU A 114 7.81 -9.47 -8.36
N ALA A 115 8.90 -9.75 -7.64
CA ALA A 115 9.05 -11.04 -6.98
C ALA A 115 7.99 -11.18 -5.88
N PRO A 116 7.20 -12.27 -5.87
CA PRO A 116 6.28 -12.51 -4.78
C PRO A 116 7.06 -12.86 -3.51
N ILE A 117 6.73 -12.18 -2.42
CA ILE A 117 7.41 -12.39 -1.14
C ILE A 117 6.35 -12.71 -0.10
N ARG A 118 6.47 -13.88 0.54
CA ARG A 118 5.55 -14.25 1.60
C ARG A 118 5.94 -13.51 2.87
N HIS A 119 5.08 -12.59 3.28
CA HIS A 119 5.29 -11.79 4.48
C HIS A 119 3.94 -11.35 5.01
N GLU A 120 3.50 -11.96 6.10
CA GLU A 120 2.25 -11.60 6.74
C GLU A 120 2.46 -10.36 7.60
N VAL A 121 1.59 -9.36 7.43
CA VAL A 121 1.71 -8.07 8.11
C VAL A 121 0.46 -7.78 8.90
N VAL A 122 0.63 -7.46 10.19
CA VAL A 122 -0.44 -6.89 11.01
C VAL A 122 -0.44 -5.38 10.75
N LYS A 123 -1.39 -4.93 9.93
CA LYS A 123 -1.38 -3.56 9.39
C LYS A 123 -1.62 -2.48 10.44
N PHE A 124 -2.37 -2.78 11.48
CA PHE A 124 -2.64 -1.81 12.52
C PHE A 124 -2.72 -2.48 13.89
N GLN A 125 -2.07 -1.86 14.86
CA GLN A 125 -2.13 -2.27 16.27
C GLN A 125 -2.47 -1.05 17.10
N ALA A 126 -3.65 -1.08 17.72
CA ALA A 126 -4.10 0.02 18.58
C ALA A 126 -3.21 0.15 19.83
N SER A 127 -3.03 1.40 20.28
CA SER A 127 -2.30 1.65 21.51
C SER A 127 -3.05 1.05 22.68
N ALA A 128 -2.32 0.37 23.58
CA ALA A 128 -2.84 -0.03 24.85
C ALA A 128 -2.98 1.22 25.76
N LYS A 129 -4.03 1.27 26.53
CA LYS A 129 -4.22 2.34 27.52
C LYS A 129 -3.91 1.86 28.90
#